data_6bc389b9b3c40582ffc848eac3511245
#
_entry.id   6bc389b9b3c40582ffc848eac3511245
#
_cell.length_a   1.000
_cell.length_b   1.000
_cell.length_c   1.000
_cell.angle_alpha   90.00
_cell.angle_beta   90.00
_cell.angle_gamma   90.00
#
_symmetry.space_group_name_H-M   'P 1'
#
loop_
_entity.id
_entity.type
_entity.pdbx_description
1 polymer ?
#
loop_
_entity_poly.entity_id
_entity_poly.type
_entity_poly.pdbx_seq_one_letter_code
_entity_poly.pdbx_strand_id
1 'polypeptide(L)'
;GRSFQEALHKATQSLEIKRNGLGADGKGYVEYDQVIDKLTHASWDRVFVIYDAIQMGIPLSRIHEITKIDMWFLKQYQELYELEKEISKYNFNSLDKSLLLEAKQKGFADRQIAHMLNCLESEVYNKRADMGIQRVYKLVDTCAAEFSASTPYYYSTFEEKMQLKGGEPFSENESKV
;
A
#
# COMPACT_ATOMS: atom_id res chain seq x y z
N GLY A 1 -6.80 -4.33 5.84
CA GLY A 1 -5.98 -3.11 5.96
C GLY A 1 -6.68 -2.05 6.78
N ARG A 2 -5.94 -1.14 7.37
CA ARG A 2 -6.46 -0.03 8.18
C ARG A 2 -7.01 1.12 7.34
N SER A 3 -6.52 1.23 6.10
CA SER A 3 -6.95 2.25 5.14
C SER A 3 -7.37 1.58 3.83
N PHE A 4 -8.06 2.32 2.99
CA PHE A 4 -8.39 1.86 1.65
C PHE A 4 -7.13 1.56 0.85
N GLN A 5 -6.12 2.41 0.92
CA GLN A 5 -4.86 2.28 0.19
C GLN A 5 -4.12 0.99 0.60
N GLU A 6 -4.00 0.72 1.91
CA GLU A 6 -3.40 -0.52 2.40
C GLU A 6 -4.20 -1.75 1.95
N ALA A 7 -5.53 -1.70 2.04
CA ALA A 7 -6.39 -2.80 1.61
C ALA A 7 -6.26 -3.06 0.10
N LEU A 8 -6.24 -2.01 -0.71
CA LEU A 8 -6.10 -2.09 -2.17
C LEU A 8 -4.74 -2.72 -2.55
N HIS A 9 -3.63 -2.26 -1.98
CA HIS A 9 -2.31 -2.83 -2.23
C HIS A 9 -2.23 -4.31 -1.83
N LYS A 10 -2.78 -4.68 -0.68
CA LYS A 10 -2.82 -6.10 -0.25
C LYS A 10 -3.65 -6.95 -1.20
N ALA A 11 -4.81 -6.44 -1.64
CA ALA A 11 -5.64 -7.14 -2.61
C ALA A 11 -4.91 -7.36 -3.93
N THR A 12 -4.26 -6.33 -4.47
CA THR A 12 -3.50 -6.45 -5.73
C THR A 12 -2.28 -7.35 -5.61
N GLN A 13 -1.60 -7.36 -4.45
CA GLN A 13 -0.48 -8.28 -4.18
C GLN A 13 -0.93 -9.74 -4.06
N SER A 14 -2.17 -10.00 -3.67
CA SER A 14 -2.72 -11.36 -3.56
C SER A 14 -3.15 -11.94 -4.91
N LEU A 15 -3.25 -11.12 -5.97
CA LEU A 15 -3.51 -11.61 -7.31
C LEU A 15 -2.25 -12.29 -7.88
N GLU A 16 -2.37 -13.50 -8.32
CA GLU A 16 -1.23 -14.30 -8.87
C GLU A 16 -0.86 -13.89 -10.32
N ILE A 17 -0.76 -12.57 -10.58
CA ILE A 17 -0.49 -11.98 -11.90
C ILE A 17 0.95 -11.47 -12.05
N LYS A 18 1.85 -11.88 -11.17
CA LYS A 18 3.28 -11.48 -11.16
C LYS A 18 3.49 -9.95 -11.05
N ARG A 19 2.59 -9.24 -10.35
CA ARG A 19 2.73 -7.83 -9.96
C ARG A 19 3.09 -7.74 -8.48
N ASN A 20 3.86 -6.73 -8.11
CA ASN A 20 4.29 -6.50 -6.73
C ASN A 20 3.30 -5.63 -5.94
N GLY A 21 2.29 -5.12 -6.60
CA GLY A 21 1.26 -4.23 -6.08
C GLY A 21 0.55 -3.51 -7.22
N LEU A 22 -0.02 -2.36 -6.93
CA LEU A 22 -0.79 -1.58 -7.90
C LEU A 22 0.10 -0.97 -8.99
N GLY A 23 1.28 -0.49 -8.61
CA GLY A 23 2.31 0.11 -9.47
C GLY A 23 3.68 0.03 -8.79
N ALA A 24 4.59 0.97 -9.12
CA ALA A 24 5.95 1.05 -8.57
C ALA A 24 6.79 -0.23 -8.79
N ASP A 25 6.56 -0.93 -9.89
CA ASP A 25 7.28 -2.15 -10.28
C ASP A 25 7.89 -2.07 -11.68
N GLY A 26 7.90 -0.86 -12.27
CA GLY A 26 8.45 -0.59 -13.60
C GLY A 26 7.64 -1.18 -14.75
N LYS A 27 6.41 -1.64 -14.49
CA LYS A 27 5.55 -2.28 -15.49
C LYS A 27 4.29 -1.45 -15.68
N GLY A 28 4.08 -0.92 -16.88
CA GLY A 28 2.77 -0.45 -17.31
C GLY A 28 1.80 -1.61 -17.50
N TYR A 29 0.53 -1.35 -17.36
CA TYR A 29 -0.53 -2.31 -17.59
C TYR A 29 -1.22 -2.07 -18.94
N VAL A 30 -1.26 -0.82 -19.38
CA VAL A 30 -1.93 -0.40 -20.62
C VAL A 30 -1.10 0.64 -21.37
N GLU A 31 -1.14 0.58 -22.69
CA GLU A 31 -0.55 1.60 -23.55
C GLU A 31 -1.45 2.85 -23.63
N TYR A 32 -0.83 4.01 -23.88
CA TYR A 32 -1.53 5.30 -23.86
C TYR A 32 -2.74 5.37 -24.81
N ASP A 33 -2.65 4.80 -25.99
CA ASP A 33 -3.71 4.76 -27.00
C ASP A 33 -4.89 3.88 -26.62
N GLN A 34 -4.70 2.93 -25.70
CA GLN A 34 -5.72 1.97 -25.27
C GLN A 34 -6.38 2.35 -23.92
N VAL A 35 -5.80 3.30 -23.18
CA VAL A 35 -6.21 3.59 -21.81
C VAL A 35 -7.67 4.03 -21.70
N ILE A 36 -8.15 4.86 -22.62
CA ILE A 36 -9.55 5.35 -22.62
C ILE A 36 -10.54 4.23 -22.90
N ASP A 37 -10.24 3.36 -23.86
CA ASP A 37 -11.08 2.20 -24.17
C ASP A 37 -11.16 1.26 -22.95
N LYS A 38 -10.04 0.94 -22.35
CA LYS A 38 -9.98 0.07 -21.17
C LYS A 38 -10.62 0.69 -19.91
N LEU A 39 -10.58 2.02 -19.75
CA LEU A 39 -11.32 2.70 -18.68
C LEU A 39 -12.84 2.61 -18.90
N THR A 40 -13.31 2.62 -20.15
CA THR A 40 -14.74 2.57 -20.48
C THR A 40 -15.35 1.21 -20.15
N HIS A 41 -14.59 0.13 -20.35
CA HIS A 41 -15.06 -1.22 -20.11
C HIS A 41 -14.74 -1.70 -18.70
N ALA A 42 -15.76 -2.06 -17.92
CA ALA A 42 -15.59 -2.61 -16.59
C ALA A 42 -14.98 -4.02 -16.67
N SER A 43 -13.75 -4.16 -16.18
CA SER A 43 -13.00 -5.40 -16.14
C SER A 43 -12.30 -5.57 -14.78
N TRP A 44 -11.88 -6.79 -14.47
CA TRP A 44 -11.17 -7.07 -13.21
C TRP A 44 -9.84 -6.32 -13.08
N ASP A 45 -9.20 -6.00 -14.20
CA ASP A 45 -7.90 -5.34 -14.30
C ASP A 45 -8.00 -3.80 -14.31
N ARG A 46 -9.23 -3.26 -14.29
CA ARG A 46 -9.48 -1.80 -14.32
C ARG A 46 -8.74 -1.04 -13.21
N VAL A 47 -8.48 -1.69 -12.06
CA VAL A 47 -7.70 -1.10 -10.96
C VAL A 47 -6.30 -0.68 -11.39
N PHE A 48 -5.65 -1.46 -12.25
CA PHE A 48 -4.33 -1.15 -12.81
C PHE A 48 -4.42 -0.10 -13.91
N VAL A 49 -5.46 -0.18 -14.75
CA VAL A 49 -5.71 0.81 -15.81
C VAL A 49 -5.93 2.21 -15.24
N ILE A 50 -6.66 2.33 -14.11
CA ILE A 50 -6.86 3.60 -13.40
C ILE A 50 -5.52 4.16 -12.91
N TYR A 51 -4.66 3.31 -12.36
CA TYR A 51 -3.35 3.73 -11.86
C TYR A 51 -2.46 4.23 -13.00
N ASP A 52 -2.38 3.48 -14.10
CA ASP A 52 -1.64 3.89 -15.29
C ASP A 52 -2.19 5.19 -15.90
N ALA A 53 -3.52 5.36 -15.94
CA ALA A 53 -4.15 6.58 -16.43
C ALA A 53 -3.72 7.82 -15.61
N ILE A 54 -3.62 7.67 -14.29
CA ILE A 54 -3.11 8.73 -13.40
C ILE A 54 -1.62 9.00 -13.66
N GLN A 55 -0.82 7.95 -13.84
CA GLN A 55 0.61 8.09 -14.19
C GLN A 55 0.81 8.80 -15.54
N MET A 56 -0.09 8.55 -16.50
CA MET A 56 -0.11 9.22 -17.82
C MET A 56 -0.61 10.67 -17.76
N GLY A 57 -1.04 11.15 -16.59
CA GLY A 57 -1.51 12.52 -16.39
C GLY A 57 -2.96 12.76 -16.82
N ILE A 58 -3.77 11.73 -17.00
CA ILE A 58 -5.20 11.88 -17.28
C ILE A 58 -5.89 12.47 -16.04
N PRO A 59 -6.61 13.61 -16.17
CA PRO A 59 -7.27 14.24 -15.03
C PRO A 59 -8.27 13.32 -14.33
N LEU A 60 -8.33 13.34 -13.01
CA LEU A 60 -9.27 12.52 -12.22
C LEU A 60 -10.73 12.78 -12.63
N SER A 61 -11.08 14.02 -12.99
CA SER A 61 -12.41 14.36 -13.50
C SER A 61 -12.75 13.56 -14.75
N ARG A 62 -11.77 13.40 -15.66
CA ARG A 62 -11.96 12.64 -16.89
C ARG A 62 -12.10 11.14 -16.59
N ILE A 63 -11.29 10.61 -15.68
CA ILE A 63 -11.42 9.21 -15.24
C ILE A 63 -12.78 8.98 -14.59
N HIS A 64 -13.25 9.91 -13.74
CA HIS A 64 -14.59 9.86 -13.14
C HIS A 64 -15.70 9.88 -14.18
N GLU A 65 -15.62 10.79 -15.15
CA GLU A 65 -16.61 10.88 -16.24
C GLU A 65 -16.78 9.55 -17.01
N ILE A 66 -15.66 8.88 -17.29
CA ILE A 66 -15.65 7.61 -18.04
C ILE A 66 -16.10 6.45 -17.16
N THR A 67 -15.52 6.33 -15.96
CA THR A 67 -15.68 5.12 -15.12
C THR A 67 -16.87 5.17 -14.19
N LYS A 68 -17.38 6.38 -13.88
CA LYS A 68 -18.37 6.67 -12.82
C LYS A 68 -17.90 6.27 -11.41
N ILE A 69 -16.60 5.98 -11.23
CA ILE A 69 -16.03 5.73 -9.92
C ILE A 69 -16.00 7.04 -9.14
N ASP A 70 -16.42 7.00 -7.88
CA ASP A 70 -16.46 8.18 -7.03
C ASP A 70 -15.07 8.82 -6.88
N MET A 71 -15.04 10.16 -6.88
CA MET A 71 -13.82 10.96 -6.80
C MET A 71 -12.99 10.67 -5.55
N TRP A 72 -13.64 10.24 -4.45
CA TRP A 72 -12.90 9.88 -3.24
C TRP A 72 -11.94 8.71 -3.50
N PHE A 73 -12.41 7.65 -4.19
CA PHE A 73 -11.55 6.53 -4.55
C PHE A 73 -10.43 6.95 -5.50
N LEU A 74 -10.73 7.75 -6.52
CA LEU A 74 -9.72 8.21 -7.47
C LEU A 74 -8.63 9.06 -6.80
N LYS A 75 -8.99 9.87 -5.81
CA LYS A 75 -8.01 10.60 -4.98
C LYS A 75 -7.10 9.68 -4.19
N GLN A 76 -7.62 8.54 -3.70
CA GLN A 76 -6.78 7.55 -3.01
C GLN A 76 -5.72 6.94 -3.93
N TYR A 77 -6.06 6.70 -5.20
CA TYR A 77 -5.07 6.29 -6.21
C TYR A 77 -4.04 7.38 -6.49
N GLN A 78 -4.49 8.62 -6.61
CA GLN A 78 -3.59 9.76 -6.83
C GLN A 78 -2.59 9.91 -5.68
N GLU A 79 -3.05 9.83 -4.43
CA GLU A 79 -2.16 9.89 -3.25
C GLU A 79 -1.11 8.78 -3.25
N LEU A 80 -1.45 7.57 -3.69
CA LEU A 80 -0.48 6.48 -3.84
C LEU A 80 0.56 6.82 -4.90
N TYR A 81 0.14 7.37 -6.04
CA TYR A 81 1.05 7.79 -7.10
C TYR A 81 1.95 8.95 -6.68
N GLU A 82 1.40 9.92 -5.96
CA GLU A 82 2.19 11.05 -5.42
C GLU A 82 3.25 10.55 -4.43
N LEU A 83 2.92 9.59 -3.59
CA LEU A 83 3.88 8.97 -2.67
C LEU A 83 4.94 8.16 -3.41
N GLU A 84 4.60 7.42 -4.47
CA GLU A 84 5.55 6.76 -5.36
C GLU A 84 6.55 7.75 -5.95
N LYS A 85 6.05 8.88 -6.48
CA LYS A 85 6.89 9.95 -7.01
C LYS A 85 7.78 10.58 -5.94
N GLU A 86 7.27 10.75 -4.73
CA GLU A 86 8.05 11.32 -3.64
C GLU A 86 9.20 10.39 -3.26
N ILE A 87 8.93 9.09 -3.04
CA ILE A 87 9.96 8.09 -2.73
C ILE A 87 11.03 8.03 -3.82
N SER A 88 10.63 8.10 -5.09
CA SER A 88 11.53 8.01 -6.24
C SER A 88 12.51 9.19 -6.37
N LYS A 89 12.34 10.28 -5.61
CA LYS A 89 13.30 11.39 -5.55
C LYS A 89 14.51 11.08 -4.67
N TYR A 90 14.40 10.05 -3.83
CA TYR A 90 15.45 9.67 -2.88
C TYR A 90 16.30 8.53 -3.42
N ASN A 91 17.47 8.37 -2.85
CA ASN A 91 18.24 7.14 -2.95
C ASN A 91 18.07 6.33 -1.66
N PHE A 92 18.55 5.09 -1.68
CA PHE A 92 18.44 4.20 -0.54
C PHE A 92 18.97 4.82 0.77
N ASN A 93 20.09 5.54 0.74
CA ASN A 93 20.71 6.11 1.94
C ASN A 93 19.95 7.33 2.47
N SER A 94 19.37 8.14 1.60
CA SER A 94 18.71 9.40 1.95
C SER A 94 17.22 9.25 2.32
N LEU A 95 16.62 8.06 2.09
CA LEU A 95 15.23 7.81 2.47
C LEU A 95 15.09 7.86 4.00
N ASP A 96 14.26 8.79 4.47
CA ASP A 96 14.01 8.96 5.89
C ASP A 96 12.98 7.94 6.45
N LYS A 97 12.94 7.87 7.80
CA LYS A 97 12.08 6.94 8.51
C LYS A 97 10.59 7.25 8.32
N SER A 98 10.21 8.53 8.29
CA SER A 98 8.80 8.93 8.23
C SER A 98 8.20 8.54 6.88
N LEU A 99 8.92 8.78 5.79
CA LEU A 99 8.49 8.45 4.44
C LEU A 99 8.43 6.93 4.23
N LEU A 100 9.43 6.19 4.78
CA LEU A 100 9.41 4.74 4.73
C LEU A 100 8.23 4.14 5.53
N LEU A 101 7.95 4.68 6.72
CA LEU A 101 6.82 4.25 7.53
C LEU A 101 5.48 4.53 6.81
N GLU A 102 5.32 5.72 6.24
CA GLU A 102 4.12 6.08 5.47
C GLU A 102 3.91 5.11 4.30
N ALA A 103 4.95 4.83 3.52
CA ALA A 103 4.88 3.88 2.42
C ALA A 103 4.42 2.49 2.90
N LYS A 104 4.97 2.01 4.02
CA LYS A 104 4.56 0.73 4.62
C LYS A 104 3.11 0.74 5.10
N GLN A 105 2.65 1.82 5.72
CA GLN A 105 1.28 1.99 6.18
C GLN A 105 0.27 2.08 5.03
N LYS A 106 0.66 2.64 3.89
CA LYS A 106 -0.15 2.66 2.66
C LYS A 106 -0.05 1.36 1.85
N GLY A 107 0.69 0.37 2.32
CA GLY A 107 0.71 -0.99 1.79
C GLY A 107 1.76 -1.29 0.72
N PHE A 108 2.71 -0.38 0.46
CA PHE A 108 3.81 -0.67 -0.44
C PHE A 108 4.65 -1.85 0.06
N ALA A 109 4.87 -2.84 -0.80
CA ALA A 109 5.76 -3.97 -0.53
C ALA A 109 7.23 -3.51 -0.47
N ASP A 110 8.06 -4.21 0.30
CA ASP A 110 9.51 -3.91 0.34
C ASP A 110 10.11 -4.00 -1.07
N ARG A 111 9.61 -4.91 -1.91
CA ARG A 111 10.01 -5.06 -3.32
C ARG A 111 9.66 -3.85 -4.19
N GLN A 112 8.51 -3.21 -3.99
CA GLN A 112 8.15 -1.98 -4.70
C GLN A 112 9.07 -0.83 -4.30
N ILE A 113 9.33 -0.67 -3.00
CA ILE A 113 10.24 0.35 -2.48
C ILE A 113 11.67 0.11 -2.99
N ALA A 114 12.11 -1.13 -3.02
CA ALA A 114 13.41 -1.51 -3.56
C ALA A 114 13.55 -1.15 -5.05
N HIS A 115 12.49 -1.38 -5.83
CA HIS A 115 12.46 -0.99 -7.24
C HIS A 115 12.60 0.54 -7.41
N MET A 116 11.82 1.33 -6.65
CA MET A 116 11.89 2.79 -6.70
C MET A 116 13.27 3.35 -6.31
N LEU A 117 13.93 2.71 -5.34
CA LEU A 117 15.23 3.13 -4.82
C LEU A 117 16.43 2.48 -5.56
N ASN A 118 16.18 1.63 -6.53
CA ASN A 118 17.19 0.84 -7.25
C ASN A 118 18.13 0.08 -6.29
N CYS A 119 17.55 -0.67 -5.34
CA CYS A 119 18.26 -1.47 -4.36
C CYS A 119 17.63 -2.87 -4.21
N LEU A 120 18.18 -3.70 -3.34
CA LEU A 120 17.62 -5.04 -3.08
C LEU A 120 16.47 -4.97 -2.07
N GLU A 121 15.49 -5.86 -2.22
CA GLU A 121 14.37 -6.01 -1.26
C GLU A 121 14.88 -6.28 0.16
N SER A 122 15.94 -7.07 0.30
CA SER A 122 16.57 -7.36 1.59
C SER A 122 17.18 -6.12 2.27
N GLU A 123 17.68 -5.16 1.48
CA GLU A 123 18.20 -3.90 2.02
C GLU A 123 17.08 -3.05 2.60
N VAL A 124 15.93 -2.96 1.90
CA VAL A 124 14.73 -2.26 2.40
C VAL A 124 14.23 -2.93 3.68
N TYR A 125 14.18 -4.27 3.70
CA TYR A 125 13.80 -5.03 4.89
C TYR A 125 14.69 -4.70 6.09
N ASN A 126 16.01 -4.76 5.93
CA ASN A 126 16.96 -4.47 6.99
C ASN A 126 16.83 -3.01 7.46
N LYS A 127 16.80 -2.06 6.53
CA LYS A 127 16.66 -0.63 6.86
C LYS A 127 15.42 -0.34 7.69
N ARG A 128 14.25 -0.89 7.32
CA ARG A 128 13.03 -0.66 8.10
C ARG A 128 13.08 -1.34 9.48
N ALA A 129 13.73 -2.52 9.57
CA ALA A 129 13.93 -3.20 10.85
C ALA A 129 14.83 -2.38 11.79
N ASP A 130 15.95 -1.86 11.27
CA ASP A 130 16.88 -1.01 12.02
C ASP A 130 16.22 0.30 12.48
N MET A 131 15.31 0.84 11.66
CA MET A 131 14.50 2.01 12.02
C MET A 131 13.34 1.70 12.97
N GLY A 132 13.15 0.44 13.38
CA GLY A 132 12.07 0.02 14.28
C GLY A 132 10.69 0.00 13.62
N ILE A 133 10.59 -0.01 12.28
CA ILE A 133 9.35 -0.14 11.53
C ILE A 133 9.02 -1.62 11.43
N GLN A 134 8.08 -2.09 12.25
CA GLN A 134 7.76 -3.50 12.38
C GLN A 134 6.33 -3.81 11.92
N ARG A 135 6.14 -5.04 11.46
CA ARG A 135 4.81 -5.58 11.20
C ARG A 135 4.16 -5.93 12.52
N VAL A 136 2.95 -5.42 12.72
CA VAL A 136 2.10 -5.72 13.85
C VAL A 136 0.81 -6.38 13.37
N TYR A 137 0.19 -7.19 14.23
CA TYR A 137 -1.08 -7.84 13.95
C TYR A 137 -2.14 -7.26 14.86
N LYS A 138 -3.27 -6.90 14.30
CA LYS A 138 -4.39 -6.31 15.04
C LYS A 138 -5.66 -7.12 14.81
N LEU A 139 -6.42 -7.25 15.87
CA LEU A 139 -7.72 -7.92 15.82
C LEU A 139 -8.71 -7.08 15.00
N VAL A 140 -9.48 -7.76 14.15
CA VAL A 140 -10.64 -7.17 13.48
C VAL A 140 -11.81 -7.22 14.45
N ASP A 141 -12.34 -6.06 14.79
CA ASP A 141 -13.61 -5.98 15.52
C ASP A 141 -14.75 -6.25 14.53
N THR A 142 -15.23 -7.49 14.52
CA THR A 142 -16.27 -7.93 13.58
C THR A 142 -17.67 -7.55 14.04
N CYS A 143 -17.83 -7.07 15.29
CA CYS A 143 -19.11 -6.79 15.91
C CYS A 143 -19.23 -5.33 16.37
N ALA A 144 -18.38 -4.42 15.90
CA ALA A 144 -18.37 -3.01 16.29
C ALA A 144 -18.38 -2.79 17.82
N ALA A 145 -17.68 -3.65 18.56
CA ALA A 145 -17.64 -3.71 20.03
C ALA A 145 -18.98 -4.01 20.72
N GLU A 146 -20.02 -4.38 19.98
CA GLU A 146 -21.31 -4.74 20.59
C GLU A 146 -21.29 -6.12 21.24
N PHE A 147 -20.50 -7.07 20.71
CA PHE A 147 -20.37 -8.44 21.22
C PHE A 147 -18.94 -8.93 21.13
N SER A 148 -18.55 -9.86 22.00
CA SER A 148 -17.29 -10.59 21.88
C SER A 148 -17.30 -11.43 20.59
N ALA A 149 -16.35 -11.21 19.70
CA ALA A 149 -16.21 -12.04 18.51
C ALA A 149 -15.84 -13.48 18.93
N SER A 150 -16.61 -14.47 18.49
CA SER A 150 -16.32 -15.88 18.79
C SER A 150 -15.15 -16.43 17.96
N THR A 151 -14.84 -15.80 16.83
CA THR A 151 -13.73 -16.15 15.94
C THR A 151 -12.86 -14.93 15.71
N PRO A 152 -11.61 -14.92 16.20
CA PRO A 152 -10.72 -13.79 16.03
C PRO A 152 -10.14 -13.76 14.59
N TYR A 153 -10.38 -12.67 13.88
CA TYR A 153 -9.70 -12.36 12.62
C TYR A 153 -8.63 -11.30 12.85
N TYR A 154 -7.46 -11.51 12.28
CA TYR A 154 -6.34 -10.57 12.38
C TYR A 154 -5.97 -9.99 11.03
N TYR A 155 -5.54 -8.74 11.01
CA TYR A 155 -4.87 -8.14 9.88
C TYR A 155 -3.48 -7.64 10.29
N SER A 156 -2.54 -7.70 9.37
CA SER A 156 -1.22 -7.13 9.59
C SER A 156 -1.17 -5.68 9.11
N THR A 157 -0.42 -4.85 9.82
CA THR A 157 -0.08 -3.48 9.39
C THR A 157 1.33 -3.12 9.84
N PHE A 158 1.80 -1.92 9.55
CA PHE A 158 3.12 -1.47 10.01
C PHE A 158 2.96 -0.32 10.99
N GLU A 159 3.71 -0.40 12.08
CA GLU A 159 3.78 0.64 13.10
C GLU A 159 5.24 0.85 13.54
N GLU A 160 5.50 2.01 14.09
CA GLU A 160 6.74 2.26 14.81
C GLU A 160 6.67 1.56 16.17
N LYS A 161 7.77 0.90 16.57
CA LYS A 161 7.88 0.34 17.91
C LYS A 161 7.75 1.48 18.93
N MET A 162 6.67 1.53 19.67
CA MET A 162 6.56 2.44 20.81
C MET A 162 7.64 2.06 21.82
N GLN A 163 8.62 2.94 21.99
CA GLN A 163 9.44 2.90 23.20
C GLN A 163 8.56 3.38 24.35
N LEU A 164 8.02 2.44 25.09
CA LEU A 164 7.38 2.76 26.36
C LEU A 164 8.45 3.39 27.25
N LYS A 165 8.35 4.69 27.50
CA LYS A 165 9.13 5.34 28.54
C LYS A 165 8.73 4.68 29.86
N GLY A 166 9.56 3.74 30.35
CA GLY A 166 9.47 3.16 31.69
C GLY A 166 8.44 2.04 31.86
N GLY A 167 8.39 1.06 30.98
CA GLY A 167 7.61 -0.16 31.20
C GLY A 167 8.29 -1.36 30.55
N GLU A 168 8.12 -2.52 31.12
CA GLU A 168 8.66 -3.78 30.65
C GLU A 168 8.30 -4.05 29.19
N PRO A 169 9.16 -4.71 28.39
CA PRO A 169 8.81 -5.08 27.03
C PRO A 169 7.54 -5.96 27.06
N PHE A 170 6.57 -5.66 26.18
CA PHE A 170 5.45 -6.56 25.94
C PHE A 170 6.00 -7.96 25.73
N SER A 171 5.68 -8.87 26.64
CA SER A 171 6.10 -10.26 26.51
C SER A 171 5.45 -10.84 25.27
N GLU A 172 6.21 -11.58 24.45
CA GLU A 172 5.72 -12.33 23.27
C GLU A 172 4.62 -13.35 23.64
N ASN A 173 4.23 -13.43 24.92
CA ASN A 173 3.27 -14.40 25.44
C ASN A 173 1.80 -13.97 25.33
N GLU A 174 1.47 -12.74 24.95
CA GLU A 174 0.07 -12.35 24.73
C GLU A 174 -0.45 -12.67 23.31
N SER A 175 0.38 -13.24 22.44
CA SER A 175 -0.04 -13.75 21.14
C SER A 175 -0.38 -15.25 21.12
N LYS A 176 -0.49 -15.87 22.30
CA LYS A 176 -0.92 -17.28 22.43
C LYS A 176 -2.13 -17.38 23.36
N VAL A 177 -3.30 -17.01 22.84
CA VAL A 177 -4.58 -17.64 23.20
C VAL A 177 -5.48 -17.58 21.97
#